data_819f8ba2e12710248fb814ffba2930e6
#
_entry.id   819f8ba2e12710248fb814ffba2930e6
#
_cell.length_a   1.000
_cell.length_b   1.000
_cell.length_c   1.000
_cell.angle_alpha   90.00
_cell.angle_beta   90.00
_cell.angle_gamma   90.00
#
_symmetry.space_group_name_H-M   'P 1'
#
loop_
_entity.id
_entity.type
_entity.pdbx_description
1 polymer ?
#
loop_
_entity_poly.entity_id
_entity_poly.type
_entity_poly.pdbx_seq_one_letter_code
_entity_poly.pdbx_strand_id
1 'polypeptide(L)'
;MMVGNFSIRILYKKNDLSILVGSEEKLLSGLKVGCSGAITATCNVTSKIARKVFDDYHLNIPQTLNEKLCKVRKVFNQFNLISGLHSFMSQKDPIFKNVLPIIDLLSESEEKKLFEELKKLEFNMSY
;
A
#
# COMPACT_ATOMS: atom_id res chain seq x y z
N MET A 1 -8.10 16.50 9.57
CA MET A 1 -8.06 15.04 9.58
C MET A 1 -9.28 14.38 10.20
N MET A 2 -9.82 14.90 11.29
CA MET A 2 -11.09 14.38 11.87
C MET A 2 -12.32 14.59 10.98
N VAL A 3 -12.36 15.65 10.18
CA VAL A 3 -13.45 15.97 9.25
C VAL A 3 -13.61 14.90 8.18
N GLY A 4 -12.51 14.37 7.65
CA GLY A 4 -12.54 13.31 6.64
C GLY A 4 -13.16 12.00 7.15
N ASN A 5 -12.83 11.58 8.35
CA ASN A 5 -13.36 10.37 8.95
C ASN A 5 -14.87 10.47 9.25
N PHE A 6 -15.32 11.64 9.65
CA PHE A 6 -16.75 11.89 9.90
C PHE A 6 -17.56 11.87 8.61
N SER A 7 -17.07 12.48 7.56
CA SER A 7 -17.71 12.48 6.23
C SER A 7 -17.84 11.06 5.65
N ILE A 8 -16.79 10.23 5.78
CA ILE A 8 -16.79 8.84 5.32
C ILE A 8 -17.86 8.03 6.05
N ARG A 9 -17.95 8.16 7.38
CA ARG A 9 -18.98 7.44 8.18
C ARG A 9 -20.39 7.82 7.78
N ILE A 10 -20.66 9.10 7.51
CA ILE A 10 -21.96 9.58 7.09
C ILE A 10 -22.33 9.00 5.72
N LEU A 11 -21.42 9.06 4.75
CA LEU A 11 -21.63 8.51 3.41
C LEU A 11 -21.91 7.01 3.44
N TYR A 12 -21.12 6.25 4.21
CA TYR A 12 -21.31 4.81 4.37
C TYR A 12 -22.69 4.45 4.94
N LYS A 13 -23.05 5.09 6.05
CA LYS A 13 -24.35 4.82 6.71
C LYS A 13 -25.56 5.26 5.89
N LYS A 14 -25.44 6.37 5.17
CA LYS A 14 -26.57 6.98 4.49
C LYS A 14 -26.88 6.33 3.14
N ASN A 15 -25.87 5.81 2.43
CA ASN A 15 -26.02 5.39 1.04
C ASN A 15 -25.72 3.91 0.81
N ASP A 16 -25.42 3.13 1.84
CA ASP A 16 -25.01 1.71 1.74
C ASP A 16 -23.86 1.52 0.74
N LEU A 17 -22.90 2.43 0.77
CA LEU A 17 -21.76 2.44 -0.14
C LEU A 17 -20.58 1.67 0.44
N SER A 18 -19.94 0.86 -0.39
CA SER A 18 -18.63 0.29 -0.08
C SER A 18 -17.54 1.31 -0.36
N ILE A 19 -16.86 1.76 0.69
CA ILE A 19 -15.78 2.74 0.59
C ILE A 19 -14.44 2.04 0.77
N LEU A 20 -13.53 2.26 -0.17
CA LEU A 20 -12.18 1.71 -0.19
C LEU A 20 -11.17 2.85 -0.04
N VAL A 21 -10.21 2.68 0.87
CA VAL A 21 -9.14 3.67 1.02
C VAL A 21 -8.09 3.53 -0.09
N GLY A 22 -7.44 4.63 -0.46
CA GLY A 22 -6.43 4.67 -1.53
C GLY A 22 -4.98 4.51 -1.06
N SER A 23 -4.76 4.19 0.20
CA SER A 23 -3.41 4.01 0.75
C SER A 23 -3.43 3.00 1.89
N GLU A 24 -2.38 2.16 1.95
CA GLU A 24 -2.19 1.20 3.04
C GLU A 24 -2.05 1.87 4.39
N GLU A 25 -1.50 3.08 4.46
CA GLU A 25 -1.41 3.87 5.70
C GLU A 25 -2.79 4.19 6.30
N LYS A 26 -3.83 4.14 5.47
CA LYS A 26 -5.22 4.40 5.86
C LYS A 26 -6.06 3.13 6.02
N LEU A 27 -5.51 1.95 5.73
CA LEU A 27 -6.29 0.72 5.77
C LEU A 27 -6.90 0.49 7.16
N LEU A 28 -6.09 0.39 8.20
CA LEU A 28 -6.58 0.08 9.54
C LEU A 28 -7.52 1.17 10.09
N SER A 29 -7.16 2.45 9.91
CA SER A 29 -8.03 3.56 10.34
C SER A 29 -9.33 3.63 9.54
N GLY A 30 -9.27 3.31 8.25
CA GLY A 30 -10.43 3.20 7.39
C GLY A 30 -11.40 2.10 7.84
N LEU A 31 -10.88 0.91 8.14
CA LEU A 31 -11.68 -0.21 8.66
C LEU A 31 -12.39 0.18 9.96
N LYS A 32 -11.70 0.87 10.87
CA LYS A 32 -12.28 1.35 12.15
C LYS A 32 -13.44 2.32 11.97
N VAL A 33 -13.52 3.05 10.86
CA VAL A 33 -14.63 3.96 10.56
C VAL A 33 -15.65 3.37 9.58
N GLY A 34 -15.50 2.10 9.19
CA GLY A 34 -16.46 1.36 8.39
C GLY A 34 -16.12 1.27 6.89
N CYS A 35 -14.90 1.57 6.48
CA CYS A 35 -14.47 1.28 5.11
C CYS A 35 -14.39 -0.22 4.86
N SER A 36 -14.65 -0.61 3.61
CA SER A 36 -14.72 -2.02 3.19
C SER A 36 -13.34 -2.63 2.88
N GLY A 37 -12.31 -1.81 2.76
CA GLY A 37 -10.96 -2.26 2.44
C GLY A 37 -10.12 -1.18 1.78
N ALA A 38 -9.20 -1.59 0.90
CA ALA A 38 -8.32 -0.67 0.18
C ALA A 38 -8.15 -1.07 -1.29
N ILE A 39 -7.98 -0.08 -2.16
CA ILE A 39 -7.47 -0.25 -3.53
C ILE A 39 -6.28 0.68 -3.67
N THR A 40 -5.07 0.14 -3.76
CA THR A 40 -3.84 0.94 -3.83
C THR A 40 -2.89 0.37 -4.87
N ALA A 41 -2.06 1.23 -5.46
CA ALA A 41 -1.04 0.80 -6.41
C ALA A 41 -0.01 -0.14 -5.76
N THR A 42 0.41 0.16 -4.55
CA THR A 42 1.40 -0.65 -3.81
C THR A 42 0.86 -2.01 -3.37
N CYS A 43 -0.46 -2.23 -3.35
CA CYS A 43 -1.02 -3.56 -3.11
C CYS A 43 -0.62 -4.61 -4.15
N ASN A 44 -0.12 -4.20 -5.31
CA ASN A 44 0.53 -5.13 -6.25
C ASN A 44 1.72 -5.88 -5.61
N VAL A 45 2.34 -5.33 -4.60
CA VAL A 45 3.48 -5.94 -3.89
C VAL A 45 3.26 -6.13 -2.39
N THR A 46 2.26 -5.47 -1.81
CA THR A 46 1.97 -5.51 -0.37
C THR A 46 0.71 -6.30 -0.01
N SER A 47 -0.01 -6.84 -0.99
CA SER A 47 -1.34 -7.46 -0.80
C SER A 47 -1.38 -8.50 0.33
N LYS A 48 -0.35 -9.33 0.45
CA LYS A 48 -0.28 -10.36 1.50
C LYS A 48 -0.26 -9.75 2.91
N ILE A 49 0.54 -8.69 3.11
CA ILE A 49 0.61 -7.99 4.41
C ILE A 49 -0.70 -7.22 4.65
N ALA A 50 -1.20 -6.52 3.64
CA ALA A 50 -2.45 -5.78 3.73
C ALA A 50 -3.63 -6.71 4.05
N ARG A 51 -3.68 -7.89 3.43
CA ARG A 51 -4.68 -8.92 3.72
C ARG A 51 -4.61 -9.38 5.18
N LYS A 52 -3.43 -9.62 5.70
CA LYS A 52 -3.24 -9.99 7.12
C LYS A 52 -3.75 -8.90 8.07
N VAL A 53 -3.46 -7.63 7.78
CA VAL A 53 -3.98 -6.49 8.57
C VAL A 53 -5.51 -6.46 8.54
N PHE A 54 -6.11 -6.67 7.39
CA PHE A 54 -7.56 -6.73 7.20
C PHE A 54 -8.19 -7.88 8.00
N ASP A 55 -7.66 -9.08 7.88
CA ASP A 55 -8.18 -10.27 8.55
C ASP A 55 -8.05 -10.15 10.08
N ASP A 56 -6.90 -9.69 10.57
CA ASP A 56 -6.68 -9.49 12.01
C ASP A 56 -7.66 -8.48 12.61
N TYR A 57 -7.98 -7.41 11.86
CA TYR A 57 -9.00 -6.46 12.29
C TYR A 57 -10.38 -7.12 12.43
N HIS A 58 -10.82 -7.87 11.42
CA HIS A 58 -12.15 -8.52 11.44
C HIS A 58 -12.26 -9.67 12.44
N LEU A 59 -11.16 -10.34 12.73
CA LEU A 59 -11.08 -11.42 13.72
C LEU A 59 -10.82 -10.90 15.15
N ASN A 60 -10.70 -9.59 15.35
CA ASN A 60 -10.33 -8.97 16.63
C ASN A 60 -8.99 -9.51 17.19
N ILE A 61 -8.05 -9.82 16.30
CA ILE A 61 -6.69 -10.23 16.64
C ILE A 61 -5.80 -8.98 16.71
N PRO A 62 -4.85 -8.90 17.67
CA PRO A 62 -3.90 -7.80 17.74
C PRO A 62 -3.11 -7.63 16.45
N GLN A 63 -2.94 -6.37 16.00
CA GLN A 63 -2.20 -6.05 14.79
C GLN A 63 -0.70 -6.29 14.98
N THR A 64 -0.11 -7.08 14.11
CA THR A 64 1.34 -7.38 14.11
C THR A 64 2.06 -6.82 12.88
N LEU A 65 1.35 -6.60 11.78
CA LEU A 65 1.94 -6.21 10.49
C LEU A 65 1.53 -4.82 10.00
N ASN A 66 0.58 -4.15 10.65
CA ASN A 66 0.14 -2.82 10.19
C ASN A 66 1.27 -1.79 10.18
N GLU A 67 2.14 -1.79 11.18
CA GLU A 67 3.29 -0.88 11.23
C GLU A 67 4.26 -1.13 10.07
N LYS A 68 4.56 -2.40 9.79
CA LYS A 68 5.40 -2.79 8.65
C LYS A 68 4.77 -2.38 7.33
N LEU A 69 3.47 -2.62 7.15
CA LEU A 69 2.72 -2.22 5.97
C LEU A 69 2.83 -0.70 5.71
N CYS A 70 2.62 0.10 6.74
CA CYS A 70 2.74 1.55 6.65
C CYS A 70 4.18 2.00 6.32
N LYS A 71 5.18 1.38 6.93
CA LYS A 71 6.59 1.68 6.64
C LYS A 71 6.96 1.36 5.20
N VAL A 72 6.55 0.21 4.68
CA VAL A 72 6.77 -0.17 3.28
C VAL A 72 6.12 0.85 2.34
N ARG A 73 4.87 1.23 2.59
CA ARG A 73 4.19 2.27 1.78
C ARG A 73 4.97 3.58 1.80
N LYS A 74 5.46 4.02 2.95
CA LYS A 74 6.25 5.26 3.09
C LYS A 74 7.55 5.21 2.29
N VAL A 75 8.19 4.06 2.20
CA VAL A 75 9.39 3.89 1.35
C VAL A 75 9.04 4.16 -0.11
N PHE A 76 7.98 3.53 -0.64
CA PHE A 76 7.54 3.78 -2.02
C PHE A 76 7.13 5.23 -2.26
N ASN A 77 6.53 5.89 -1.27
CA ASN A 77 6.12 7.30 -1.38
C ASN A 77 7.30 8.29 -1.52
N GLN A 78 8.54 7.87 -1.26
CA GLN A 78 9.73 8.71 -1.47
C GLN A 78 10.09 8.88 -2.96
N PHE A 79 9.50 8.08 -3.84
CA PHE A 79 9.78 8.02 -5.27
C PHE A 79 8.50 8.25 -6.07
N ASN A 80 8.62 8.40 -7.39
CA ASN A 80 7.46 8.21 -8.23
C ASN A 80 6.92 6.80 -7.99
N LEU A 81 5.69 6.70 -7.55
CA LEU A 81 5.12 5.45 -7.06
C LEU A 81 5.09 4.35 -8.12
N ILE A 82 4.67 4.69 -9.33
CA ILE A 82 4.58 3.72 -10.43
C ILE A 82 5.97 3.28 -10.87
N SER A 83 6.90 4.22 -11.01
CA SER A 83 8.30 3.93 -11.34
C SER A 83 8.94 3.02 -10.29
N GLY A 84 8.72 3.30 -9.00
CA GLY A 84 9.21 2.48 -7.89
C GLY A 84 8.65 1.06 -7.92
N LEU A 85 7.36 0.90 -8.17
CA LEU A 85 6.73 -0.42 -8.30
C LEU A 85 7.29 -1.21 -9.47
N HIS A 86 7.42 -0.60 -10.64
CA HIS A 86 8.01 -1.24 -11.80
C HIS A 86 9.45 -1.65 -11.56
N SER A 87 10.29 -0.78 -11.00
CA SER A 87 11.67 -1.12 -10.63
C SER A 87 11.73 -2.28 -9.64
N PHE A 88 10.87 -2.29 -8.63
CA PHE A 88 10.84 -3.36 -7.65
C PHE A 88 10.38 -4.70 -8.26
N MET A 89 9.31 -4.70 -9.04
CA MET A 89 8.77 -5.90 -9.69
C MET A 89 9.69 -6.44 -10.78
N SER A 90 10.49 -5.58 -11.42
CA SER A 90 11.46 -5.99 -12.45
C SER A 90 12.58 -6.89 -11.92
N GLN A 91 12.79 -6.96 -10.61
CA GLN A 91 13.72 -7.92 -10.00
C GLN A 91 13.26 -9.38 -10.20
N LYS A 92 11.95 -9.61 -10.29
CA LYS A 92 11.37 -10.94 -10.54
C LYS A 92 11.18 -11.21 -12.02
N ASP A 93 10.65 -10.24 -12.74
CA ASP A 93 10.34 -10.36 -14.16
C ASP A 93 10.77 -9.10 -14.91
N PRO A 94 11.75 -9.21 -15.82
CA PRO A 94 12.23 -8.07 -16.62
C PRO A 94 11.15 -7.38 -17.45
N ILE A 95 9.99 -8.01 -17.70
CA ILE A 95 8.87 -7.39 -18.41
C ILE A 95 8.40 -6.09 -17.75
N PHE A 96 8.53 -5.99 -16.42
CA PHE A 96 8.15 -4.79 -15.66
C PHE A 96 9.07 -3.60 -15.90
N LYS A 97 10.17 -3.75 -16.63
CA LYS A 97 10.97 -2.61 -17.13
C LYS A 97 10.28 -1.84 -18.25
N ASN A 98 9.28 -2.43 -18.88
CA ASN A 98 8.49 -1.76 -19.91
C ASN A 98 7.44 -0.87 -19.23
N VAL A 99 7.64 0.45 -19.35
CA VAL A 99 6.69 1.47 -18.86
C VAL A 99 6.17 2.26 -20.05
N LEU A 100 4.93 2.77 -19.93
CA LEU A 100 4.34 3.62 -20.95
C LEU A 100 4.96 5.03 -20.90
N PRO A 101 5.01 5.74 -22.06
CA PRO A 101 5.47 7.11 -22.15
C PRO A 101 4.85 8.02 -21.08
N ILE A 102 5.61 9.00 -20.65
CA ILE A 102 5.49 9.93 -19.53
C ILE A 102 5.99 9.29 -18.20
N ILE A 103 5.93 7.96 -18.05
CA ILE A 103 6.49 7.28 -16.88
C ILE A 103 7.86 6.73 -17.26
N ASP A 104 8.87 7.08 -16.46
CA ASP A 104 10.20 6.51 -16.57
C ASP A 104 10.46 5.54 -15.40
N LEU A 105 11.41 4.63 -15.58
CA LEU A 105 11.93 3.84 -14.47
C LEU A 105 12.71 4.76 -13.51
N LEU A 106 12.91 4.31 -12.28
CA LEU A 106 13.80 5.00 -11.35
C LEU A 106 15.23 5.05 -11.91
N SER A 107 15.97 6.10 -11.58
CA SER A 107 17.41 6.12 -11.81
C SER A 107 18.13 5.03 -11.00
N GLU A 108 19.33 4.66 -11.40
CA GLU A 108 20.11 3.63 -10.68
C GLU A 108 20.30 3.97 -9.19
N SER A 109 20.52 5.24 -8.87
CA SER A 109 20.67 5.70 -7.49
C SER A 109 19.38 5.61 -6.68
N GLU A 110 18.25 5.96 -7.28
CA GLU A 110 16.92 5.84 -6.67
C GLU A 110 16.53 4.38 -6.48
N GLU A 111 16.77 3.54 -7.48
CA GLU A 111 16.50 2.10 -7.41
C GLU A 111 17.31 1.44 -6.29
N LYS A 112 18.60 1.76 -6.20
CA LYS A 112 19.46 1.28 -5.11
C LYS A 112 18.94 1.71 -3.75
N LYS A 113 18.55 2.98 -3.60
CA LYS A 113 17.97 3.49 -2.36
C LYS A 113 16.66 2.77 -2.00
N LEU A 114 15.77 2.59 -2.96
CA LEU A 114 14.51 1.84 -2.76
C LEU A 114 14.79 0.44 -2.23
N PHE A 115 15.68 -0.30 -2.87
CA PHE A 115 15.99 -1.68 -2.47
C PHE A 115 16.65 -1.77 -1.09
N GLU A 116 17.57 -0.85 -0.78
CA GLU A 116 18.20 -0.78 0.55
C GLU A 116 17.17 -0.49 1.66
N GLU A 117 16.26 0.45 1.44
CA GLU A 117 15.20 0.78 2.41
C GLU A 117 14.22 -0.37 2.62
N LEU A 118 13.79 -1.05 1.56
CA LEU A 118 12.92 -2.23 1.67
C LEU A 118 13.63 -3.40 2.34
N LYS A 119 14.92 -3.59 2.08
CA LYS A 119 15.73 -4.62 2.74
C LYS A 119 15.84 -4.40 4.25
N LYS A 120 16.01 -3.14 4.69
CA LYS A 120 16.01 -2.79 6.13
C LYS A 120 14.69 -3.15 6.82
N LEU A 121 13.59 -3.14 6.10
CA LEU A 121 12.28 -3.55 6.59
C LEU A 121 12.03 -5.05 6.45
N GLU A 122 13.01 -5.82 5.99
CA GLU A 122 12.87 -7.26 5.69
C GLU A 122 11.66 -7.52 4.78
N PHE A 123 11.42 -6.60 3.84
CA PHE A 123 10.31 -6.70 2.90
C PHE A 123 10.74 -7.39 1.62
N ASN A 124 10.18 -8.56 1.39
CA ASN A 124 10.36 -9.33 0.17
C ASN A 124 9.03 -9.49 -0.55
N MET A 125 9.10 -9.51 -1.88
CA MET A 125 7.95 -9.83 -2.72
C MET A 125 7.67 -11.33 -2.57
N SER A 126 6.70 -11.68 -1.73
CA SER A 126 6.21 -13.06 -1.62
C SER A 126 4.82 -13.14 -2.26
N TYR A 127 4.74 -13.84 -3.35
CA TYR A 127 3.46 -14.24 -3.93
C TYR A 127 2.97 -15.51 -3.25
#